data_1b74137ff0f4330d914ebf066f184076
#
_entry.id   1b74137ff0f4330d914ebf066f184076
#
_cell.length_a   1.000
_cell.length_b   1.000
_cell.length_c   1.000
_cell.angle_alpha   90.00
_cell.angle_beta   90.00
_cell.angle_gamma   90.00
#
_symmetry.space_group_name_H-M   'P 1'
#
loop_
_entity.id
_entity.type
_entity.pdbx_description
1 polymer ?
#
loop_
_entity_poly.entity_id
_entity_poly.type
_entity_poly.pdbx_seq_one_letter_code
_entity_poly.pdbx_strand_id
1 'polypeptide(L)'
;MNYYAVLEVSSQASQEDIKKAYRKLALEHHPDRNQGDRGAEQKIREVNAAYEILGDPESRKTYDRLRLGQVEISHHHSCDVEPADVVSPSVVVGRIEATLRDEARREMLRLMMTRKEFIKSELAIIRERVIQWQGYDTFEDQVVLGRANEGIGLLVTEDMERRKDNLVEVAVEMVRSGVPGWLNKAEAQAQMKQELDGAYRAGWREGYTQACELFYERR
;
A
#
# COMPACT_ATOMS: atom_id res chain seq x y z
N MET A 1 -4.77 10.39 -10.64
CA MET A 1 -6.19 10.62 -10.23
C MET A 1 -6.22 11.25 -8.86
N ASN A 2 -7.05 12.27 -8.61
CA ASN A 2 -7.12 12.92 -7.30
C ASN A 2 -8.37 12.42 -6.55
N TYR A 3 -8.20 11.55 -5.58
CA TYR A 3 -9.29 10.93 -4.84
C TYR A 3 -10.13 11.92 -4.02
N TYR A 4 -9.54 13.01 -3.53
CA TYR A 4 -10.31 14.08 -2.91
C TYR A 4 -11.26 14.77 -3.89
N ALA A 5 -10.81 14.97 -5.14
CA ALA A 5 -11.66 15.51 -6.19
C ALA A 5 -12.75 14.52 -6.63
N VAL A 6 -12.49 13.21 -6.62
CA VAL A 6 -13.49 12.18 -6.92
C VAL A 6 -14.60 12.16 -5.89
N LEU A 7 -14.28 12.34 -4.60
CA LEU A 7 -15.25 12.44 -3.51
C LEU A 7 -15.81 13.85 -3.32
N GLU A 8 -15.39 14.83 -4.14
CA GLU A 8 -15.82 16.24 -4.05
C GLU A 8 -15.56 16.86 -2.68
N VAL A 9 -14.45 16.51 -2.04
CA VAL A 9 -14.04 17.03 -0.74
C VAL A 9 -12.67 17.70 -0.79
N SER A 10 -12.40 18.57 0.20
CA SER A 10 -11.08 19.17 0.39
C SER A 10 -10.07 18.12 0.89
N SER A 11 -8.78 18.29 0.58
CA SER A 11 -7.71 17.50 1.17
C SER A 11 -7.59 17.67 2.69
N GLN A 12 -8.23 18.71 3.26
CA GLN A 12 -8.31 18.94 4.70
C GLN A 12 -9.59 18.39 5.33
N ALA A 13 -10.47 17.72 4.54
CA ALA A 13 -11.74 17.19 5.02
C ALA A 13 -11.53 16.19 6.17
N SER A 14 -12.44 16.20 7.16
CA SER A 14 -12.44 15.21 8.23
C SER A 14 -12.82 13.82 7.71
N GLN A 15 -12.50 12.76 8.48
CA GLN A 15 -12.96 11.40 8.14
C GLN A 15 -14.49 11.29 8.06
N GLU A 16 -15.19 12.09 8.88
CA GLU A 16 -16.64 12.14 8.85
C GLU A 16 -17.17 12.77 7.55
N ASP A 17 -16.52 13.84 7.07
CA ASP A 17 -16.89 14.49 5.81
C ASP A 17 -16.62 13.58 4.62
N ILE A 18 -15.49 12.87 4.60
CA ILE A 18 -15.20 11.85 3.59
C ILE A 18 -16.28 10.77 3.58
N LYS A 19 -16.68 10.27 4.76
CA LYS A 19 -17.73 9.26 4.88
C LYS A 19 -19.09 9.76 4.44
N LYS A 20 -19.42 11.04 4.74
CA LYS A 20 -20.67 11.68 4.29
C LYS A 20 -20.69 11.84 2.77
N ALA A 21 -19.60 12.33 2.19
CA ALA A 21 -19.44 12.50 0.75
C ALA A 21 -19.58 11.18 0.00
N TYR A 22 -18.88 10.13 0.47
CA TYR A 22 -19.01 8.79 -0.08
C TYR A 22 -20.48 8.29 -0.09
N ARG A 23 -21.17 8.38 1.04
CA ARG A 23 -22.58 7.94 1.12
C ARG A 23 -23.48 8.67 0.15
N LYS A 24 -23.28 9.98 -0.01
CA LYS A 24 -24.04 10.82 -0.95
C LYS A 24 -23.80 10.34 -2.39
N LEU A 25 -22.54 10.25 -2.81
CA LEU A 25 -22.17 9.86 -4.18
C LEU A 25 -22.54 8.40 -4.48
N ALA A 26 -22.38 7.50 -3.50
CA ALA A 26 -22.77 6.10 -3.66
C ALA A 26 -24.28 5.95 -3.86
N LEU A 27 -25.09 6.76 -3.19
CA LEU A 27 -26.55 6.76 -3.38
C LEU A 27 -26.96 7.41 -4.72
N GLU A 28 -26.26 8.46 -5.14
CA GLU A 28 -26.50 9.18 -6.39
C GLU A 28 -26.18 8.30 -7.63
N HIS A 29 -25.07 7.56 -7.58
CA HIS A 29 -24.61 6.69 -8.67
C HIS A 29 -24.91 5.21 -8.45
N HIS A 30 -25.87 4.88 -7.56
CA HIS A 30 -26.22 3.48 -7.29
C HIS A 30 -26.77 2.79 -8.55
N PRO A 31 -26.32 1.54 -8.86
CA PRO A 31 -26.74 0.84 -10.07
C PRO A 31 -28.26 0.62 -10.14
N ASP A 32 -28.92 0.40 -9.02
CA ASP A 32 -30.39 0.25 -8.98
C ASP A 32 -31.15 1.51 -9.38
N ARG A 33 -30.55 2.69 -9.21
CA ARG A 33 -31.16 3.97 -9.57
C ARG A 33 -30.77 4.45 -10.96
N ASN A 34 -29.67 3.96 -11.50
CA ASN A 34 -29.07 4.37 -12.77
C ASN A 34 -28.87 3.15 -13.69
N GLN A 35 -29.89 2.29 -13.79
CA GLN A 35 -29.81 1.05 -14.59
C GLN A 35 -29.47 1.35 -16.04
N GLY A 36 -28.37 0.77 -16.53
CA GLY A 36 -27.90 0.91 -17.91
C GLY A 36 -27.07 2.16 -18.20
N ASP A 37 -26.86 3.03 -17.20
CA ASP A 37 -25.95 4.19 -17.35
C ASP A 37 -24.50 3.80 -17.06
N ARG A 38 -23.71 3.59 -18.13
CA ARG A 38 -22.29 3.29 -18.05
C ARG A 38 -21.46 4.39 -17.35
N GLY A 39 -21.92 5.64 -17.42
CA GLY A 39 -21.28 6.76 -16.72
C GLY A 39 -21.42 6.64 -15.22
N ALA A 40 -22.61 6.29 -14.73
CA ALA A 40 -22.86 6.04 -13.33
C ALA A 40 -22.09 4.81 -12.81
N GLU A 41 -22.01 3.75 -13.61
CA GLU A 41 -21.21 2.55 -13.27
C GLU A 41 -19.71 2.87 -13.14
N GLN A 42 -19.17 3.69 -14.03
CA GLN A 42 -17.78 4.11 -13.93
C GLN A 42 -17.57 5.00 -12.71
N LYS A 43 -18.47 5.97 -12.48
CA LYS A 43 -18.37 6.90 -11.37
C LYS A 43 -18.44 6.19 -10.02
N ILE A 44 -19.32 5.21 -9.84
CA ILE A 44 -19.41 4.46 -8.58
C ILE A 44 -18.15 3.64 -8.31
N ARG A 45 -17.50 3.09 -9.35
CA ARG A 45 -16.20 2.39 -9.20
C ARG A 45 -15.10 3.36 -8.72
N GLU A 46 -15.03 4.55 -9.32
CA GLU A 46 -14.08 5.59 -8.90
C GLU A 46 -14.33 6.06 -7.46
N VAL A 47 -15.59 6.27 -7.10
CA VAL A 47 -16.02 6.66 -5.74
C VAL A 47 -15.66 5.59 -4.71
N ASN A 48 -15.88 4.32 -5.04
CA ASN A 48 -15.53 3.21 -4.16
C ASN A 48 -14.00 3.11 -3.96
N ALA A 49 -13.21 3.18 -5.03
CA ALA A 49 -11.75 3.17 -4.95
C ALA A 49 -11.22 4.36 -4.13
N ALA A 50 -11.79 5.56 -4.33
CA ALA A 50 -11.42 6.74 -3.55
C ALA A 50 -11.74 6.57 -2.05
N TYR A 51 -12.90 6.01 -1.72
CA TYR A 51 -13.28 5.79 -0.32
C TYR A 51 -12.46 4.68 0.34
N GLU A 52 -12.09 3.63 -0.37
CA GLU A 52 -11.24 2.55 0.14
C GLU A 52 -9.87 3.08 0.62
N ILE A 53 -9.32 4.08 -0.08
CA ILE A 53 -8.06 4.72 0.30
C ILE A 53 -8.25 5.83 1.34
N LEU A 54 -9.22 6.74 1.14
CA LEU A 54 -9.39 7.90 2.00
C LEU A 54 -10.21 7.61 3.25
N GLY A 55 -11.03 6.55 3.24
CA GLY A 55 -11.86 6.11 4.37
C GLY A 55 -11.06 5.49 5.52
N ASP A 56 -9.92 4.89 5.23
CA ASP A 56 -8.98 4.40 6.22
C ASP A 56 -7.90 5.45 6.54
N PRO A 57 -7.74 5.87 7.81
CA PRO A 57 -6.80 6.93 8.17
C PRO A 57 -5.34 6.64 7.79
N GLU A 58 -4.91 5.38 7.84
CA GLU A 58 -3.52 5.03 7.52
C GLU A 58 -3.28 5.01 6.02
N SER A 59 -4.20 4.44 5.25
CA SER A 59 -4.16 4.47 3.79
C SER A 59 -4.20 5.90 3.26
N ARG A 60 -5.03 6.77 3.87
CA ARG A 60 -5.07 8.20 3.57
C ARG A 60 -3.72 8.87 3.80
N LYS A 61 -3.07 8.61 4.93
CA LYS A 61 -1.73 9.16 5.22
C LYS A 61 -0.70 8.72 4.17
N THR A 62 -0.78 7.48 3.72
CA THR A 62 0.12 6.96 2.68
C THR A 62 -0.16 7.63 1.35
N TYR A 63 -1.42 7.76 0.97
CA TYR A 63 -1.84 8.49 -0.23
C TYR A 63 -1.37 9.96 -0.18
N ASP A 64 -1.53 10.63 0.95
CA ASP A 64 -1.09 12.01 1.13
C ASP A 64 0.44 12.14 1.02
N ARG A 65 1.22 11.19 1.59
CA ARG A 65 2.69 11.15 1.43
C ARG A 65 3.12 10.95 -0.02
N LEU A 66 2.49 10.03 -0.73
CA LEU A 66 2.74 9.83 -2.16
C LEU A 66 2.45 11.11 -2.96
N ARG A 67 1.36 11.79 -2.63
CA ARG A 67 0.94 13.03 -3.28
C ARG A 67 1.87 14.20 -2.96
N LEU A 68 2.33 14.34 -1.71
CA LEU A 68 3.28 15.38 -1.31
C LEU A 68 4.64 15.19 -2.01
N GLY A 69 5.11 13.95 -2.14
CA GLY A 69 6.31 13.64 -2.92
C GLY A 69 6.21 14.09 -4.39
N GLN A 70 5.01 14.03 -4.97
CA GLN A 70 4.75 14.58 -6.31
C GLN A 70 4.79 16.11 -6.35
N VAL A 71 4.26 16.78 -5.31
CA VAL A 71 4.24 18.25 -5.24
C VAL A 71 5.67 18.82 -5.14
N GLU A 72 6.53 18.19 -4.35
CA GLU A 72 7.95 18.59 -4.27
C GLU A 72 8.67 18.46 -5.62
N ILE A 73 8.35 17.42 -6.40
CA ILE A 73 8.90 17.21 -7.73
C ILE A 73 8.37 18.27 -8.73
N SER A 74 7.09 18.65 -8.60
CA SER A 74 6.44 19.61 -9.50
C SER A 74 6.84 21.07 -9.20
N HIS A 75 7.13 21.42 -7.93
CA HIS A 75 7.54 22.76 -7.56
C HIS A 75 8.97 23.12 -8.00
N HIS A 76 9.84 22.13 -8.24
CA HIS A 76 11.14 22.39 -8.84
C HIS A 76 11.08 22.79 -10.33
N HIS A 77 9.90 22.70 -10.95
CA HIS A 77 9.68 23.15 -12.35
C HIS A 77 9.27 24.63 -12.48
N SER A 78 9.08 25.37 -11.38
CA SER A 78 8.50 26.73 -11.43
C SER A 78 9.45 27.88 -11.05
N CYS A 79 10.71 27.63 -10.80
CA CYS A 79 11.70 28.68 -10.56
C CYS A 79 12.88 28.51 -11.53
N ASP A 80 13.31 29.60 -12.14
CA ASP A 80 14.48 29.72 -13.03
C ASP A 80 15.76 29.18 -12.37
N VAL A 81 15.95 27.86 -12.40
CA VAL A 81 17.17 27.18 -11.98
C VAL A 81 17.68 26.36 -13.16
N GLU A 82 18.99 26.44 -13.39
CA GLU A 82 19.70 25.78 -14.48
C GLU A 82 19.33 24.31 -14.71
N PRO A 83 19.46 23.75 -15.93
CA PRO A 83 18.96 22.43 -16.33
C PRO A 83 19.63 21.23 -15.65
N ALA A 84 20.33 21.43 -14.53
CA ALA A 84 21.03 20.37 -13.79
C ALA A 84 20.18 19.62 -12.74
N ASP A 85 18.97 20.11 -12.40
CA ASP A 85 18.13 19.54 -11.32
C ASP A 85 16.85 18.84 -11.80
N VAL A 86 16.86 18.24 -12.98
CA VAL A 86 15.79 17.30 -13.36
C VAL A 86 15.92 16.05 -12.51
N VAL A 87 15.06 15.93 -11.49
CA VAL A 87 14.99 14.71 -10.68
C VAL A 87 14.76 13.53 -11.63
N SER A 88 15.73 12.62 -11.69
CA SER A 88 15.65 11.50 -12.63
C SER A 88 14.42 10.63 -12.32
N PRO A 89 13.74 10.08 -13.35
CA PRO A 89 12.58 9.20 -13.15
C PRO A 89 12.82 8.08 -12.14
N SER A 90 14.05 7.55 -12.10
CA SER A 90 14.46 6.50 -11.16
C SER A 90 14.40 6.93 -9.69
N VAL A 91 14.70 8.20 -9.39
CA VAL A 91 14.60 8.75 -8.03
C VAL A 91 13.15 8.87 -7.59
N VAL A 92 12.26 9.27 -8.49
CA VAL A 92 10.81 9.34 -8.21
C VAL A 92 10.27 7.96 -7.89
N VAL A 93 10.57 6.98 -8.73
CA VAL A 93 10.15 5.59 -8.54
C VAL A 93 10.71 5.03 -7.24
N GLY A 94 12.00 5.19 -6.98
CA GLY A 94 12.63 4.71 -5.75
C GLY A 94 12.00 5.29 -4.47
N ARG A 95 11.55 6.55 -4.48
CA ARG A 95 10.80 7.15 -3.36
C ARG A 95 9.41 6.53 -3.18
N ILE A 96 8.70 6.30 -4.28
CA ILE A 96 7.39 5.66 -4.27
C ILE A 96 7.50 4.22 -3.77
N GLU A 97 8.46 3.44 -4.27
CA GLU A 97 8.76 2.09 -3.81
C GLU A 97 9.07 2.05 -2.31
N ALA A 98 9.94 2.93 -1.84
CA ALA A 98 10.29 3.03 -0.42
C ALA A 98 9.05 3.35 0.45
N THR A 99 8.17 4.25 -0.02
CA THR A 99 6.94 4.62 0.68
C THR A 99 5.97 3.43 0.76
N LEU A 100 5.76 2.73 -0.35
CA LEU A 100 4.89 1.54 -0.40
C LEU A 100 5.43 0.41 0.46
N ARG A 101 6.73 0.14 0.40
CA ARG A 101 7.41 -0.88 1.23
C ARG A 101 7.27 -0.57 2.72
N ASP A 102 7.49 0.66 3.12
CA ASP A 102 7.40 1.09 4.52
C ASP A 102 5.95 1.02 5.04
N GLU A 103 4.95 1.33 4.22
CA GLU A 103 3.54 1.16 4.58
C GLU A 103 3.17 -0.31 4.77
N ALA A 104 3.53 -1.17 3.81
CA ALA A 104 3.29 -2.60 3.89
C ALA A 104 3.97 -3.22 5.13
N ARG A 105 5.20 -2.79 5.42
CA ARG A 105 5.94 -3.21 6.62
C ARG A 105 5.17 -2.85 7.91
N ARG A 106 4.67 -1.62 8.00
CA ARG A 106 3.88 -1.18 9.19
C ARG A 106 2.54 -1.90 9.27
N GLU A 107 1.87 -2.13 8.16
CA GLU A 107 0.59 -2.85 8.11
C GLU A 107 0.76 -4.27 8.65
N MET A 108 1.76 -5.02 8.15
CA MET A 108 2.06 -6.36 8.61
C MET A 108 2.48 -6.39 10.09
N LEU A 109 3.33 -5.46 10.51
CA LEU A 109 3.76 -5.35 11.90
C LEU A 109 2.57 -5.11 12.84
N ARG A 110 1.64 -4.22 12.49
CA ARG A 110 0.41 -3.97 13.27
C ARG A 110 -0.46 -5.23 13.34
N LEU A 111 -0.65 -5.92 12.22
CA LEU A 111 -1.41 -7.16 12.17
C LEU A 111 -0.81 -8.23 13.09
N MET A 112 0.50 -8.43 13.00
CA MET A 112 1.24 -9.39 13.83
C MET A 112 1.15 -9.03 15.31
N MET A 113 1.29 -7.74 15.67
CA MET A 113 1.15 -7.29 17.06
C MET A 113 -0.26 -7.50 17.61
N THR A 114 -1.29 -7.29 16.79
CA THR A 114 -2.69 -7.55 17.19
C THR A 114 -2.94 -9.03 17.44
N ARG A 115 -2.29 -9.92 16.68
CA ARG A 115 -2.43 -11.39 16.78
C ARG A 115 -1.30 -12.06 17.57
N LYS A 116 -0.49 -11.28 18.29
CA LYS A 116 0.74 -11.72 18.97
C LYS A 116 0.58 -12.99 19.80
N GLU A 117 -0.45 -13.08 20.63
CA GLU A 117 -0.65 -14.23 21.53
C GLU A 117 -0.97 -15.50 20.74
N PHE A 118 -1.80 -15.39 19.71
CA PHE A 118 -2.11 -16.52 18.83
C PHE A 118 -0.85 -17.01 18.07
N ILE A 119 -0.10 -16.11 17.47
CA ILE A 119 1.12 -16.44 16.72
C ILE A 119 2.18 -17.06 17.65
N LYS A 120 2.34 -16.53 18.86
CA LYS A 120 3.26 -17.09 19.85
C LYS A 120 2.87 -18.51 20.25
N SER A 121 1.59 -18.79 20.44
CA SER A 121 1.14 -20.14 20.83
C SER A 121 1.35 -21.16 19.73
N GLU A 122 1.13 -20.81 18.47
CA GLU A 122 1.39 -21.70 17.34
C GLU A 122 2.87 -21.98 17.13
N LEU A 123 3.69 -20.93 17.19
CA LEU A 123 5.14 -21.06 16.99
C LEU A 123 5.86 -21.66 18.21
N ALA A 124 5.30 -21.60 19.43
CA ALA A 124 5.90 -22.16 20.62
C ALA A 124 6.12 -23.69 20.48
N ILE A 125 5.15 -24.40 19.93
CA ILE A 125 5.20 -25.86 19.73
C ILE A 125 6.30 -26.19 18.70
N ILE A 126 6.41 -25.41 17.63
CA ILE A 126 7.42 -25.62 16.59
C ILE A 126 8.79 -25.25 17.12
N ARG A 127 8.87 -24.13 17.86
CA ARG A 127 10.11 -23.65 18.49
C ARG A 127 10.74 -24.69 19.41
N GLU A 128 10.00 -25.23 20.37
CA GLU A 128 10.52 -26.24 21.28
C GLU A 128 11.10 -27.42 20.52
N ARG A 129 10.38 -27.94 19.53
CA ARG A 129 10.82 -29.09 18.75
C ARG A 129 12.08 -28.79 17.94
N VAL A 130 12.14 -27.64 17.22
CA VAL A 130 13.27 -27.33 16.35
C VAL A 130 14.50 -26.91 17.15
N ILE A 131 14.35 -26.08 18.19
CA ILE A 131 15.49 -25.62 19.01
C ILE A 131 16.13 -26.80 19.75
N GLN A 132 15.30 -27.70 20.29
CA GLN A 132 15.80 -28.86 21.03
C GLN A 132 16.62 -29.82 20.16
N TRP A 133 16.29 -29.96 18.87
CA TRP A 133 16.93 -30.93 17.98
C TRP A 133 17.98 -30.33 17.06
N GLN A 134 17.85 -29.06 16.67
CA GLN A 134 18.63 -28.45 15.60
C GLN A 134 19.24 -27.07 15.96
N GLY A 135 18.88 -26.52 17.12
CA GLY A 135 19.36 -25.21 17.58
C GLY A 135 18.50 -24.03 17.13
N TYR A 136 18.80 -22.87 17.74
CA TYR A 136 18.03 -21.64 17.53
C TYR A 136 18.20 -21.05 16.11
N ASP A 137 19.41 -21.09 15.59
CA ASP A 137 19.70 -20.50 14.26
C ASP A 137 18.92 -21.24 13.17
N THR A 138 18.76 -22.57 13.28
CA THR A 138 17.92 -23.36 12.38
C THR A 138 16.43 -23.00 12.52
N PHE A 139 15.96 -22.68 13.72
CA PHE A 139 14.61 -22.20 13.93
C PHE A 139 14.38 -20.84 13.25
N GLU A 140 15.32 -19.90 13.42
CA GLU A 140 15.25 -18.58 12.80
C GLU A 140 15.25 -18.69 11.28
N ASP A 141 16.23 -19.39 10.70
CA ASP A 141 16.39 -19.50 9.25
C ASP A 141 15.25 -20.30 8.57
N GLN A 142 14.90 -21.46 9.10
CA GLN A 142 13.98 -22.37 8.44
C GLN A 142 12.52 -22.13 8.81
N VAL A 143 12.23 -21.71 10.04
CA VAL A 143 10.86 -21.55 10.50
C VAL A 143 10.40 -20.10 10.38
N VAL A 144 11.21 -19.15 10.83
CA VAL A 144 10.82 -17.73 10.79
C VAL A 144 10.99 -17.16 9.39
N LEU A 145 12.19 -17.28 8.81
CA LEU A 145 12.49 -16.73 7.49
C LEU A 145 11.99 -17.61 6.35
N GLY A 146 12.24 -18.91 6.42
CA GLY A 146 11.88 -19.86 5.37
C GLY A 146 10.37 -20.00 5.18
N ARG A 147 9.56 -19.90 6.24
CA ARG A 147 8.10 -19.96 6.20
C ARG A 147 7.42 -18.59 6.17
N ALA A 148 8.18 -17.51 6.06
CA ALA A 148 7.61 -16.17 6.03
C ALA A 148 6.55 -16.01 4.92
N ASN A 149 6.79 -16.53 3.73
CA ASN A 149 5.84 -16.45 2.62
C ASN A 149 4.54 -17.23 2.90
N GLU A 150 4.64 -18.42 3.51
CA GLU A 150 3.46 -19.22 3.91
C GLU A 150 2.69 -18.53 5.03
N GLY A 151 3.42 -18.06 6.07
CA GLY A 151 2.84 -17.33 7.19
C GLY A 151 2.13 -16.05 6.76
N ILE A 152 2.72 -15.29 5.86
CA ILE A 152 2.12 -14.09 5.26
C ILE A 152 0.85 -14.46 4.49
N GLY A 153 0.87 -15.52 3.67
CA GLY A 153 -0.29 -15.98 2.91
C GLY A 153 -1.50 -16.35 3.80
N LEU A 154 -1.26 -16.83 5.02
CA LEU A 154 -2.31 -17.14 6.00
C LEU A 154 -2.83 -15.89 6.75
N LEU A 155 -2.02 -14.84 6.82
CA LEU A 155 -2.34 -13.61 7.57
C LEU A 155 -2.98 -12.54 6.70
N VAL A 156 -2.60 -12.47 5.43
CA VAL A 156 -3.10 -11.47 4.49
C VAL A 156 -4.55 -11.76 4.15
N THR A 157 -5.40 -10.76 4.33
CA THR A 157 -6.83 -10.82 4.01
C THR A 157 -7.09 -10.28 2.60
N GLU A 158 -8.26 -10.62 2.04
CA GLU A 158 -8.70 -10.05 0.75
C GLU A 158 -8.75 -8.51 0.78
N ASP A 159 -9.11 -7.92 1.91
CA ASP A 159 -9.12 -6.46 2.08
C ASP A 159 -7.71 -5.86 2.03
N MET A 160 -6.70 -6.55 2.56
CA MET A 160 -5.29 -6.13 2.46
C MET A 160 -4.78 -6.22 1.02
N GLU A 161 -5.09 -7.31 0.31
CA GLU A 161 -4.73 -7.45 -1.11
C GLU A 161 -5.40 -6.36 -1.96
N ARG A 162 -6.68 -6.10 -1.76
CA ARG A 162 -7.41 -5.05 -2.46
C ARG A 162 -6.83 -3.66 -2.18
N ARG A 163 -6.51 -3.37 -0.92
CA ARG A 163 -5.86 -2.11 -0.52
C ARG A 163 -4.49 -1.94 -1.18
N LYS A 164 -3.69 -3.00 -1.19
CA LYS A 164 -2.41 -3.04 -1.91
C LYS A 164 -2.61 -2.71 -3.39
N ASP A 165 -3.55 -3.40 -4.06
CA ASP A 165 -3.79 -3.21 -5.49
C ASP A 165 -4.18 -1.76 -5.81
N ASN A 166 -5.05 -1.16 -5.00
CA ASN A 166 -5.44 0.24 -5.15
C ASN A 166 -4.28 1.21 -4.91
N LEU A 167 -3.44 0.97 -3.90
CA LEU A 167 -2.26 1.82 -3.64
C LEU A 167 -1.22 1.71 -4.76
N VAL A 168 -1.00 0.51 -5.29
CA VAL A 168 -0.12 0.28 -6.44
C VAL A 168 -0.66 0.97 -7.70
N GLU A 169 -1.96 0.91 -7.97
CA GLU A 169 -2.57 1.64 -9.09
C GLU A 169 -2.39 3.15 -8.97
N VAL A 170 -2.61 3.70 -7.79
CA VAL A 170 -2.35 5.13 -7.51
C VAL A 170 -0.90 5.47 -7.76
N ALA A 171 0.02 4.64 -7.28
CA ALA A 171 1.44 4.86 -7.44
C ALA A 171 1.87 4.86 -8.92
N VAL A 172 1.36 3.91 -9.71
CA VAL A 172 1.59 3.87 -11.18
C VAL A 172 1.07 5.14 -11.85
N GLU A 173 -0.14 5.58 -11.49
CA GLU A 173 -0.72 6.81 -12.04
C GLU A 173 0.08 8.06 -11.64
N MET A 174 0.60 8.09 -10.42
CA MET A 174 1.48 9.16 -9.97
C MET A 174 2.79 9.20 -10.74
N VAL A 175 3.41 8.05 -11.00
CA VAL A 175 4.61 7.97 -11.86
C VAL A 175 4.29 8.45 -13.27
N ARG A 176 3.17 8.03 -13.84
CA ARG A 176 2.73 8.42 -15.19
C ARG A 176 2.52 9.92 -15.32
N SER A 177 1.90 10.55 -14.32
CA SER A 177 1.64 12.00 -14.33
C SER A 177 2.87 12.84 -13.98
N GLY A 178 3.79 12.31 -13.18
CA GLY A 178 5.00 13.00 -12.75
C GLY A 178 6.15 12.96 -13.77
N VAL A 179 6.16 11.98 -14.68
CA VAL A 179 7.21 11.81 -15.69
C VAL A 179 6.57 11.63 -17.09
N PRO A 180 6.24 12.74 -17.78
CA PRO A 180 5.61 12.68 -19.09
C PRO A 180 6.44 11.86 -20.09
N GLY A 181 5.76 10.96 -20.82
CA GLY A 181 6.36 10.14 -21.88
C GLY A 181 7.02 8.84 -21.44
N TRP A 182 7.29 8.63 -20.17
CA TRP A 182 8.02 7.45 -19.68
C TRP A 182 7.17 6.17 -19.62
N LEU A 183 5.89 6.27 -19.26
CA LEU A 183 4.95 5.15 -19.18
C LEU A 183 3.88 5.14 -20.28
N ASN A 184 4.24 5.53 -21.50
CA ASN A 184 3.27 5.60 -22.60
C ASN A 184 2.92 4.22 -23.21
N LYS A 185 3.75 3.19 -22.96
CA LYS A 185 3.51 1.84 -23.45
C LYS A 185 2.84 1.00 -22.37
N ALA A 186 1.84 0.21 -22.73
CA ALA A 186 1.13 -0.69 -21.81
C ALA A 186 2.08 -1.69 -21.13
N GLU A 187 3.10 -2.16 -21.86
CA GLU A 187 4.13 -3.05 -21.31
C GLU A 187 4.93 -2.40 -20.18
N ALA A 188 5.33 -1.13 -20.34
CA ALA A 188 6.06 -0.38 -19.33
C ALA A 188 5.19 -0.13 -18.08
N GLN A 189 3.89 0.12 -18.26
CA GLN A 189 2.95 0.26 -17.14
C GLN A 189 2.77 -1.06 -16.38
N ALA A 190 2.65 -2.18 -17.10
CA ALA A 190 2.51 -3.50 -16.49
C ALA A 190 3.79 -3.89 -15.71
N GLN A 191 4.97 -3.62 -16.28
CA GLN A 191 6.23 -3.86 -15.60
C GLN A 191 6.35 -3.00 -14.33
N MET A 192 6.04 -1.71 -14.40
CA MET A 192 6.04 -0.82 -13.25
C MET A 192 5.09 -1.29 -12.16
N LYS A 193 3.87 -1.71 -12.54
CA LYS A 193 2.89 -2.27 -11.61
C LYS A 193 3.46 -3.49 -10.88
N GLN A 194 4.14 -4.38 -11.60
CA GLN A 194 4.79 -5.56 -11.02
C GLN A 194 5.93 -5.21 -10.06
N GLU A 195 6.76 -4.22 -10.40
CA GLU A 195 7.85 -3.74 -9.55
C GLU A 195 7.31 -3.15 -8.24
N LEU A 196 6.27 -2.30 -8.31
CA LEU A 196 5.65 -1.69 -7.14
C LEU A 196 4.88 -2.71 -6.28
N ASP A 197 4.20 -3.69 -6.88
CA ASP A 197 3.59 -4.83 -6.16
C ASP A 197 4.67 -5.65 -5.44
N GLY A 198 5.78 -5.91 -6.10
CA GLY A 198 6.93 -6.59 -5.51
C GLY A 198 7.50 -5.83 -4.31
N ALA A 199 7.61 -4.50 -4.41
CA ALA A 199 8.08 -3.65 -3.31
C ALA A 199 7.11 -3.70 -2.11
N TYR A 200 5.80 -3.69 -2.35
CA TYR A 200 4.80 -3.82 -1.30
C TYR A 200 4.88 -5.18 -0.60
N ARG A 201 4.96 -6.27 -1.36
CA ARG A 201 5.12 -7.64 -0.81
C ARG A 201 6.43 -7.81 -0.04
N ALA A 202 7.50 -7.16 -0.47
CA ALA A 202 8.76 -7.11 0.28
C ALA A 202 8.57 -6.41 1.64
N GLY A 203 7.80 -5.33 1.69
CA GLY A 203 7.43 -4.67 2.94
C GLY A 203 6.66 -5.57 3.91
N TRP A 204 5.69 -6.35 3.42
CA TRP A 204 5.01 -7.35 4.25
C TRP A 204 5.98 -8.37 4.84
N ARG A 205 6.95 -8.84 4.04
CA ARG A 205 7.98 -9.79 4.51
C ARG A 205 8.86 -9.16 5.58
N GLU A 206 9.33 -7.95 5.39
CA GLU A 206 10.11 -7.20 6.38
C GLU A 206 9.33 -7.01 7.68
N GLY A 207 8.05 -6.63 7.61
CA GLY A 207 7.19 -6.46 8.78
C GLY A 207 6.95 -7.76 9.53
N TYR A 208 6.75 -8.86 8.81
CA TYR A 208 6.63 -10.20 9.40
C TYR A 208 7.91 -10.60 10.14
N THR A 209 9.07 -10.48 9.48
CA THR A 209 10.37 -10.81 10.08
C THR A 209 10.64 -9.97 11.32
N GLN A 210 10.44 -8.66 11.23
CA GLN A 210 10.61 -7.74 12.37
C GLN A 210 9.69 -8.10 13.55
N ALA A 211 8.44 -8.48 13.29
CA ALA A 211 7.54 -8.92 14.34
C ALA A 211 8.02 -10.22 14.99
N CYS A 212 8.49 -11.18 14.21
CA CYS A 212 9.05 -12.43 14.73
C CYS A 212 10.28 -12.19 15.59
N GLU A 213 11.19 -11.32 15.19
CA GLU A 213 12.36 -10.91 15.98
C GLU A 213 11.92 -10.34 17.34
N LEU A 214 10.93 -9.42 17.34
CA LEU A 214 10.38 -8.85 18.59
C LEU A 214 9.68 -9.88 19.49
N PHE A 215 9.10 -10.95 18.90
CA PHE A 215 8.44 -12.00 19.66
C PHE A 215 9.41 -13.01 20.26
N TYR A 216 10.55 -13.21 19.62
CA TYR A 216 11.51 -14.27 19.91
C TYR A 216 12.91 -13.74 20.22
N GLU A 217 13.07 -12.45 20.61
CA GLU A 217 14.35 -11.95 21.10
C GLU A 217 15.00 -12.98 22.07
N ARG A 218 16.26 -13.28 21.80
CA ARG A 218 17.08 -14.08 22.73
C ARG A 218 17.16 -13.34 24.07
N ARG A 219 16.48 -13.85 25.08
CA ARG A 219 16.74 -13.50 26.48
C ARG A 219 17.79 -14.44 27.04
#